data_9ed4de94bb60bcd0c623a34af1d9f289
#
_entry.id   9ed4de94bb60bcd0c623a34af1d9f289
#
_cell.length_a   1.000
_cell.length_b   1.000
_cell.length_c   1.000
_cell.angle_alpha   90.00
_cell.angle_beta   90.00
_cell.angle_gamma   90.00
#
_symmetry.space_group_name_H-M   'P 1'
#
loop_
_entity.id
_entity.type
_entity.pdbx_description
1 polymer ?
#
loop_
_entity_poly.entity_id
_entity_poly.type
_entity_poly.pdbx_seq_one_letter_code
_entity_poly.pdbx_strand_id
1 'polypeptide(L)'
;MTWSERYPEYCSMIKAALPQYLPPVTLPQGKVCEAMAYSLLDGGKRIRGCLTLAMCELCGGEVQSALPLACAVEMVHAYSLIHDDLPCMDNDDLRRGKPSCHIKFGEGTALLAGDALLTHAFSAASDAYFNGTLPAETVLRCVNQLSRAAGVEGMIGGQVIDTAPEEVPMTPEQLEAMHSMKTGALIRSAAVLGCLAAGAPRDVVMQADLYAAKIGLAFQIVDDILDATEESEKLGKSTSDADNNKTTYITLYGVEKAREMVRRLVLEADLAVKGTVLDDEMLYELADTLAKRHH
;
A
#
# COMPACT_ATOMS: atom_id res chain seq x y z
N MET A 1 -13.69 6.34 -18.49
CA MET A 1 -12.23 6.20 -18.70
C MET A 1 -11.79 4.98 -17.93
N THR A 2 -10.94 4.15 -18.54
CA THR A 2 -10.46 2.91 -17.90
C THR A 2 -9.27 3.17 -16.95
N TRP A 3 -8.96 2.18 -16.10
CA TRP A 3 -7.77 2.25 -15.25
C TRP A 3 -6.48 2.33 -16.08
N SER A 4 -6.36 1.53 -17.13
CA SER A 4 -5.18 1.52 -18.00
C SER A 4 -4.93 2.85 -18.71
N GLU A 5 -5.97 3.61 -19.01
CA GLU A 5 -5.86 4.96 -19.58
C GLU A 5 -5.40 6.00 -18.54
N ARG A 6 -5.94 5.97 -17.32
CA ARG A 6 -5.69 6.98 -16.29
C ARG A 6 -4.47 6.72 -15.40
N TYR A 7 -4.14 5.46 -15.18
CA TYR A 7 -3.05 5.08 -14.29
C TYR A 7 -1.69 5.69 -14.64
N PRO A 8 -1.25 5.75 -15.93
CA PRO A 8 0.00 6.42 -16.30
C PRO A 8 0.03 7.90 -15.94
N GLU A 9 -1.10 8.59 -16.06
CA GLU A 9 -1.25 10.00 -15.70
C GLU A 9 -1.14 10.20 -14.19
N TYR A 10 -1.86 9.43 -13.38
CA TYR A 10 -1.75 9.46 -11.93
C TYR A 10 -0.32 9.17 -11.46
N CYS A 11 0.33 8.16 -12.03
CA CYS A 11 1.73 7.86 -11.75
C CYS A 11 2.64 9.06 -12.05
N SER A 12 2.42 9.74 -13.18
CA SER A 12 3.20 10.91 -13.57
C SER A 12 3.00 12.07 -12.60
N MET A 13 1.74 12.34 -12.19
CA MET A 13 1.42 13.38 -11.22
C MET A 13 2.11 13.13 -9.88
N ILE A 14 2.01 11.91 -9.34
CA ILE A 14 2.65 11.53 -8.07
C ILE A 14 4.17 11.64 -8.18
N LYS A 15 4.77 11.12 -9.25
CA LYS A 15 6.23 11.20 -9.48
C LYS A 15 6.74 12.63 -9.55
N ALA A 16 5.98 13.54 -10.15
CA ALA A 16 6.32 14.96 -10.23
C ALA A 16 6.15 15.70 -8.90
N ALA A 17 5.18 15.28 -8.07
CA ALA A 17 4.89 15.90 -6.80
C ALA A 17 5.81 15.44 -5.65
N LEU A 18 6.14 14.15 -5.56
CA LEU A 18 6.92 13.58 -4.46
C LEU A 18 8.22 14.32 -4.12
N PRO A 19 9.06 14.76 -5.10
CA PRO A 19 10.27 15.52 -4.78
C PRO A 19 10.01 16.85 -4.05
N GLN A 20 8.84 17.46 -4.26
CA GLN A 20 8.49 18.76 -3.66
C GLN A 20 8.22 18.64 -2.15
N TYR A 21 7.89 17.46 -1.67
CA TYR A 21 7.65 17.16 -0.26
C TYR A 21 8.93 16.72 0.49
N LEU A 22 10.04 16.50 -0.20
CA LEU A 22 11.28 16.08 0.45
C LEU A 22 12.13 17.27 0.87
N PRO A 23 12.78 17.21 2.05
CA PRO A 23 13.69 18.24 2.48
C PRO A 23 14.96 18.26 1.61
N PRO A 24 15.61 19.43 1.44
CA PRO A 24 16.81 19.55 0.61
C PRO A 24 18.00 18.80 1.22
N VAL A 25 18.76 18.12 0.36
CA VAL A 25 19.97 17.36 0.77
C VAL A 25 21.15 18.23 1.21
N THR A 26 21.06 19.54 1.00
CA THR A 26 22.10 20.51 1.39
C THR A 26 22.12 20.83 2.88
N LEU A 27 21.15 20.33 3.64
CA LEU A 27 21.08 20.48 5.09
C LEU A 27 22.17 19.66 5.80
N PRO A 28 22.57 20.00 7.05
CA PRO A 28 23.54 19.21 7.83
C PRO A 28 23.15 17.72 7.95
N GLN A 29 21.86 17.39 7.98
CA GLN A 29 21.27 16.05 7.98
C GLN A 29 21.05 15.47 6.57
N GLY A 30 21.69 16.02 5.54
CA GLY A 30 21.45 15.70 4.13
C GLY A 30 21.53 14.21 3.80
N LYS A 31 22.38 13.43 4.51
CA LYS A 31 22.49 11.99 4.30
C LYS A 31 21.16 11.25 4.55
N VAL A 32 20.39 11.64 5.56
CA VAL A 32 19.05 11.10 5.80
C VAL A 32 18.09 11.53 4.69
N CYS A 33 18.17 12.78 4.23
CA CYS A 33 17.35 13.27 3.11
C CYS A 33 17.65 12.50 1.80
N GLU A 34 18.92 12.17 1.54
CA GLU A 34 19.31 11.34 0.39
C GLU A 34 18.73 9.91 0.52
N ALA A 35 18.75 9.31 1.71
CA ALA A 35 18.20 7.99 1.97
C ALA A 35 16.67 7.97 1.82
N MET A 36 15.96 9.01 2.29
CA MET A 36 14.53 9.20 2.05
C MET A 36 14.23 9.27 0.55
N ALA A 37 14.95 10.13 -0.19
CA ALA A 37 14.76 10.30 -1.63
C ALA A 37 15.06 9.00 -2.38
N TYR A 38 16.13 8.30 -2.02
CA TYR A 38 16.51 7.03 -2.64
C TYR A 38 15.38 5.99 -2.55
N SER A 39 14.77 5.82 -1.39
CA SER A 39 13.73 4.81 -1.18
C SER A 39 12.36 5.25 -1.71
N LEU A 40 12.03 6.55 -1.57
CA LEU A 40 10.74 7.07 -2.00
C LEU A 40 10.64 7.26 -3.50
N LEU A 41 11.67 7.82 -4.16
CA LEU A 41 11.59 8.21 -5.57
C LEU A 41 11.93 7.06 -6.52
N ASP A 42 12.63 6.03 -6.06
CA ASP A 42 13.12 4.94 -6.88
C ASP A 42 12.04 3.89 -7.20
N GLY A 43 11.30 4.14 -8.26
CA GLY A 43 10.38 3.18 -8.84
C GLY A 43 9.10 2.93 -8.03
N GLY A 44 8.53 1.74 -8.19
CA GLY A 44 7.27 1.32 -7.60
C GLY A 44 6.06 1.65 -8.47
N LYS A 45 5.06 0.79 -8.36
CA LYS A 45 3.80 0.86 -9.14
C LYS A 45 2.85 1.98 -8.66
N ARG A 46 3.13 2.64 -7.54
CA ARG A 46 2.34 3.75 -6.98
C ARG A 46 0.83 3.46 -6.84
N ILE A 47 0.46 2.21 -6.68
CA ILE A 47 -0.95 1.78 -6.69
C ILE A 47 -1.78 2.49 -5.61
N ARG A 48 -1.22 2.67 -4.41
CA ARG A 48 -1.94 3.30 -3.29
C ARG A 48 -2.21 4.79 -3.57
N GLY A 49 -1.19 5.52 -4.01
CA GLY A 49 -1.36 6.92 -4.41
C GLY A 49 -2.29 7.07 -5.61
N CYS A 50 -2.18 6.20 -6.64
CA CYS A 50 -3.07 6.20 -7.79
C CYS A 50 -4.52 5.90 -7.40
N LEU A 51 -4.75 4.94 -6.47
CA LEU A 51 -6.08 4.66 -5.92
C LEU A 51 -6.67 5.88 -5.21
N THR A 52 -5.85 6.63 -4.45
CA THR A 52 -6.30 7.88 -3.81
C THR A 52 -6.80 8.90 -4.85
N LEU A 53 -6.05 9.08 -5.93
CA LEU A 53 -6.43 10.01 -6.99
C LEU A 53 -7.69 9.54 -7.76
N ALA A 54 -7.75 8.25 -8.08
CA ALA A 54 -8.90 7.64 -8.76
C ALA A 54 -10.19 7.78 -7.95
N MET A 55 -10.17 7.47 -6.66
CA MET A 55 -11.33 7.61 -5.80
C MET A 55 -11.79 9.06 -5.66
N CYS A 56 -10.85 10.03 -5.64
CA CYS A 56 -11.20 11.44 -5.65
C CYS A 56 -11.91 11.83 -6.95
N GLU A 57 -11.37 11.43 -8.10
CA GLU A 57 -11.95 11.73 -9.43
C GLU A 57 -13.33 11.11 -9.59
N LEU A 58 -13.50 9.84 -9.24
CA LEU A 58 -14.80 9.14 -9.32
C LEU A 58 -15.87 9.76 -8.44
N CYS A 59 -15.49 10.32 -7.29
CA CYS A 59 -16.39 11.09 -6.43
C CYS A 59 -16.63 12.53 -6.92
N GLY A 60 -16.11 12.92 -8.08
CA GLY A 60 -16.28 14.27 -8.66
C GLY A 60 -15.37 15.33 -8.03
N GLY A 61 -14.34 14.94 -7.28
CA GLY A 61 -13.37 15.85 -6.70
C GLY A 61 -12.25 16.25 -7.67
N GLU A 62 -11.58 17.35 -7.33
CA GLU A 62 -10.40 17.80 -8.06
C GLU A 62 -9.19 16.93 -7.70
N VAL A 63 -8.63 16.18 -8.67
CA VAL A 63 -7.51 15.24 -8.47
C VAL A 63 -6.30 15.93 -7.82
N GLN A 64 -6.03 17.19 -8.17
CA GLN A 64 -4.95 17.98 -7.58
C GLN A 64 -5.13 18.20 -6.06
N SER A 65 -6.36 18.26 -5.57
CA SER A 65 -6.65 18.41 -4.13
C SER A 65 -6.29 17.15 -3.33
N ALA A 66 -6.34 15.98 -3.96
CA ALA A 66 -5.98 14.71 -3.34
C ALA A 66 -4.46 14.39 -3.47
N LEU A 67 -3.72 15.12 -4.29
CA LEU A 67 -2.31 14.83 -4.59
C LEU A 67 -1.39 14.84 -3.35
N PRO A 68 -1.52 15.79 -2.38
CA PRO A 68 -0.77 15.74 -1.12
C PRO A 68 -1.05 14.46 -0.32
N LEU A 69 -2.31 13.99 -0.31
CA LEU A 69 -2.72 12.76 0.39
C LEU A 69 -2.16 11.52 -0.31
N ALA A 70 -2.17 11.48 -1.64
CA ALA A 70 -1.56 10.42 -2.43
C ALA A 70 -0.04 10.32 -2.17
N CYS A 71 0.65 11.45 -2.10
CA CYS A 71 2.07 11.50 -1.74
C CYS A 71 2.31 11.01 -0.29
N ALA A 72 1.45 11.40 0.65
CA ALA A 72 1.54 10.96 2.04
C ALA A 72 1.39 9.43 2.18
N VAL A 73 0.44 8.81 1.49
CA VAL A 73 0.27 7.35 1.48
C VAL A 73 1.50 6.64 0.91
N GLU A 74 2.10 7.17 -0.15
CA GLU A 74 3.32 6.61 -0.74
C GLU A 74 4.54 6.76 0.19
N MET A 75 4.62 7.84 0.98
CA MET A 75 5.64 8.01 2.02
C MET A 75 5.49 6.99 3.14
N VAL A 76 4.25 6.78 3.62
CA VAL A 76 3.93 5.73 4.61
C VAL A 76 4.31 4.35 4.07
N HIS A 77 4.02 4.05 2.81
CA HIS A 77 4.45 2.80 2.20
C HIS A 77 5.99 2.70 2.06
N ALA A 78 6.66 3.80 1.70
CA ALA A 78 8.11 3.77 1.51
C ALA A 78 8.87 3.56 2.84
N TYR A 79 8.42 4.19 3.94
CA TYR A 79 9.05 3.96 5.23
C TYR A 79 8.93 2.50 5.67
N SER A 80 7.76 1.88 5.46
CA SER A 80 7.58 0.49 5.87
C SER A 80 8.54 -0.44 5.15
N LEU A 81 8.76 -0.23 3.85
CA LEU A 81 9.75 -1.01 3.09
C LEU A 81 11.20 -0.80 3.58
N ILE A 82 11.56 0.45 3.98
CA ILE A 82 12.90 0.70 4.55
C ILE A 82 13.09 -0.08 5.85
N HIS A 83 12.06 -0.07 6.72
CA HIS A 83 12.14 -0.73 8.02
C HIS A 83 12.05 -2.25 7.90
N ASP A 84 11.22 -2.76 7.00
CA ASP A 84 11.12 -4.19 6.71
C ASP A 84 12.47 -4.77 6.26
N ASP A 85 13.23 -4.04 5.43
CA ASP A 85 14.55 -4.48 4.93
C ASP A 85 15.66 -4.48 6.02
N LEU A 86 15.48 -3.87 7.20
CA LEU A 86 16.51 -3.76 8.22
C LEU A 86 16.97 -5.15 8.74
N PRO A 87 18.23 -5.28 9.20
CA PRO A 87 18.76 -6.55 9.74
C PRO A 87 18.00 -7.11 10.94
N CYS A 88 17.28 -6.27 11.69
CA CYS A 88 16.43 -6.68 12.80
C CYS A 88 14.99 -7.08 12.37
N MET A 89 14.70 -7.02 11.08
CA MET A 89 13.43 -7.38 10.45
C MET A 89 13.67 -8.49 9.41
N ASP A 90 13.37 -8.27 8.13
CA ASP A 90 13.51 -9.29 7.07
C ASP A 90 14.99 -9.48 6.62
N ASN A 91 15.86 -8.51 6.92
CA ASN A 91 17.29 -8.50 6.55
C ASN A 91 17.54 -8.67 5.04
N ASP A 92 16.77 -7.94 4.23
CA ASP A 92 16.86 -8.00 2.78
C ASP A 92 17.98 -7.10 2.23
N ASP A 93 18.92 -7.68 1.51
CA ASP A 93 20.00 -6.93 0.86
C ASP A 93 19.54 -6.12 -0.35
N LEU A 94 18.48 -6.55 -1.02
CA LEU A 94 17.97 -5.96 -2.25
C LEU A 94 16.49 -5.58 -2.16
N ARG A 95 16.15 -4.41 -2.68
CA ARG A 95 14.77 -3.97 -2.90
C ARG A 95 14.59 -3.48 -4.33
N ARG A 96 13.66 -4.09 -5.07
CA ARG A 96 13.41 -3.78 -6.51
C ARG A 96 14.68 -3.89 -7.38
N GLY A 97 15.51 -4.90 -7.10
CA GLY A 97 16.77 -5.16 -7.84
C GLY A 97 17.92 -4.20 -7.53
N LYS A 98 17.79 -3.34 -6.52
CA LYS A 98 18.83 -2.42 -6.05
C LYS A 98 19.15 -2.70 -4.58
N PRO A 99 20.37 -2.31 -4.09
CA PRO A 99 20.68 -2.39 -2.68
C PRO A 99 19.61 -1.75 -1.81
N SER A 100 19.17 -2.42 -0.75
CA SER A 100 18.25 -1.87 0.22
C SER A 100 18.82 -0.62 0.89
N CYS A 101 18.00 0.16 1.58
CA CYS A 101 18.42 1.42 2.17
C CYS A 101 19.55 1.22 3.19
N HIS A 102 19.47 0.18 4.04
CA HIS A 102 20.48 -0.08 5.06
C HIS A 102 21.81 -0.56 4.46
N ILE A 103 21.79 -1.29 3.35
CA ILE A 103 23.03 -1.67 2.63
C ILE A 103 23.71 -0.44 2.04
N LYS A 104 22.95 0.48 1.47
CA LYS A 104 23.51 1.65 0.78
C LYS A 104 23.96 2.77 1.74
N PHE A 105 23.20 3.03 2.81
CA PHE A 105 23.41 4.18 3.68
C PHE A 105 23.84 3.81 5.11
N GLY A 106 23.80 2.53 5.47
CA GLY A 106 24.00 2.01 6.82
C GLY A 106 22.70 1.98 7.63
N GLU A 107 22.61 1.04 8.58
CA GLU A 107 21.42 0.73 9.38
C GLU A 107 20.83 1.97 10.10
N GLY A 108 21.67 2.73 10.83
CA GLY A 108 21.22 3.89 11.56
C GLY A 108 20.64 5.00 10.66
N THR A 109 21.21 5.19 9.44
CA THR A 109 20.69 6.16 8.48
C THR A 109 19.37 5.65 7.88
N ALA A 110 19.25 4.35 7.59
CA ALA A 110 18.03 3.75 7.08
C ALA A 110 16.89 3.82 8.10
N LEU A 111 17.17 3.49 9.37
CA LEU A 111 16.20 3.64 10.46
C LEU A 111 15.64 5.06 10.54
N LEU A 112 16.54 6.06 10.60
CA LEU A 112 16.14 7.46 10.66
C LEU A 112 15.44 7.95 9.38
N ALA A 113 15.78 7.41 8.22
CA ALA A 113 15.09 7.74 6.96
C ALA A 113 13.65 7.22 6.96
N GLY A 114 13.40 6.03 7.52
CA GLY A 114 12.06 5.50 7.72
C GLY A 114 11.24 6.37 8.67
N ASP A 115 11.81 6.70 9.86
CA ASP A 115 11.15 7.59 10.84
C ASP A 115 10.82 8.96 10.23
N ALA A 116 11.76 9.51 9.46
CA ALA A 116 11.58 10.80 8.80
C ALA A 116 10.48 10.75 7.74
N LEU A 117 10.41 9.70 6.90
CA LEU A 117 9.35 9.54 5.91
C LEU A 117 7.97 9.37 6.56
N LEU A 118 7.87 8.56 7.64
CA LEU A 118 6.62 8.42 8.38
C LEU A 118 6.15 9.78 8.93
N THR A 119 7.03 10.52 9.56
CA THR A 119 6.71 11.86 10.09
C THR A 119 6.34 12.85 8.97
N HIS A 120 7.10 12.83 7.87
CA HIS A 120 6.88 13.70 6.71
C HIS A 120 5.57 13.42 5.98
N ALA A 121 5.07 12.19 6.03
CA ALA A 121 3.78 11.83 5.46
C ALA A 121 2.64 12.67 6.04
N PHE A 122 2.65 12.93 7.34
CA PHE A 122 1.64 13.77 7.99
C PHE A 122 1.80 15.25 7.66
N SER A 123 3.04 15.72 7.46
CA SER A 123 3.30 17.07 6.93
C SER A 123 2.72 17.21 5.52
N ALA A 124 3.04 16.28 4.61
CA ALA A 124 2.51 16.27 3.24
C ALA A 124 0.97 16.23 3.21
N ALA A 125 0.33 15.39 4.04
CA ALA A 125 -1.12 15.36 4.14
C ALA A 125 -1.70 16.71 4.61
N SER A 126 -1.01 17.38 5.54
CA SER A 126 -1.44 18.68 6.07
C SER A 126 -1.28 19.82 5.05
N ASP A 127 -0.37 19.69 4.10
CA ASP A 127 -0.16 20.67 3.03
C ASP A 127 -1.40 20.87 2.15
N ALA A 128 -2.33 19.91 2.10
CA ALA A 128 -3.61 20.08 1.45
C ALA A 128 -4.43 21.27 2.04
N TYR A 129 -4.29 21.55 3.33
CA TYR A 129 -4.86 22.74 3.95
C TYR A 129 -4.03 23.99 3.67
N PHE A 130 -2.72 23.93 3.88
CA PHE A 130 -1.84 25.12 3.74
C PHE A 130 -1.76 25.62 2.30
N ASN A 131 -1.91 24.73 1.32
CA ASN A 131 -2.02 25.07 -0.09
C ASN A 131 -3.43 25.53 -0.51
N GLY A 132 -4.38 25.55 0.42
CA GLY A 132 -5.77 26.01 0.17
C GLY A 132 -6.61 25.06 -0.69
N THR A 133 -6.21 23.78 -0.83
CA THR A 133 -6.92 22.82 -1.67
C THR A 133 -8.05 22.09 -0.93
N LEU A 134 -7.89 21.87 0.38
CA LEU A 134 -8.90 21.20 1.21
C LEU A 134 -9.17 21.99 2.51
N PRO A 135 -10.41 21.96 3.04
CA PRO A 135 -10.73 22.58 4.32
C PRO A 135 -10.09 21.81 5.48
N ALA A 136 -9.81 22.53 6.59
CA ALA A 136 -9.12 21.97 7.77
C ALA A 136 -9.82 20.73 8.35
N GLU A 137 -11.15 20.70 8.38
CA GLU A 137 -11.93 19.55 8.85
C GLU A 137 -11.65 18.29 8.01
N THR A 138 -11.64 18.44 6.68
CA THR A 138 -11.33 17.34 5.75
C THR A 138 -9.90 16.84 5.99
N VAL A 139 -8.92 17.73 6.11
CA VAL A 139 -7.53 17.37 6.36
C VAL A 139 -7.36 16.66 7.70
N LEU A 140 -8.03 17.12 8.76
CA LEU A 140 -8.02 16.44 10.06
C LEU A 140 -8.58 15.02 9.97
N ARG A 141 -9.66 14.81 9.22
CA ARG A 141 -10.21 13.47 8.96
C ARG A 141 -9.23 12.59 8.19
N CYS A 142 -8.56 13.13 7.18
CA CYS A 142 -7.56 12.44 6.39
C CYS A 142 -6.33 12.06 7.24
N VAL A 143 -5.79 12.97 8.04
CA VAL A 143 -4.68 12.71 8.95
C VAL A 143 -5.03 11.64 9.98
N ASN A 144 -6.23 11.69 10.57
CA ASN A 144 -6.72 10.67 11.49
C ASN A 144 -6.84 9.30 10.80
N GLN A 145 -7.42 9.25 9.60
CA GLN A 145 -7.54 8.01 8.82
C GLN A 145 -6.16 7.40 8.50
N LEU A 146 -5.22 8.21 8.03
CA LEU A 146 -3.87 7.75 7.69
C LEU A 146 -3.10 7.27 8.92
N SER A 147 -3.19 8.00 10.05
CA SER A 147 -2.49 7.63 11.28
C SER A 147 -2.97 6.31 11.88
N ARG A 148 -4.29 6.04 11.84
CA ARG A 148 -4.83 4.75 12.28
C ARG A 148 -4.41 3.62 11.35
N ALA A 149 -4.45 3.85 10.04
CA ALA A 149 -4.04 2.84 9.05
C ALA A 149 -2.55 2.52 9.10
N ALA A 150 -1.69 3.50 9.38
CA ALA A 150 -0.26 3.30 9.54
C ALA A 150 0.12 2.72 10.92
N GLY A 151 -0.69 3.00 11.95
CA GLY A 151 -0.41 2.70 13.35
C GLY A 151 -0.67 1.25 13.78
N VAL A 152 -0.76 1.07 15.10
CA VAL A 152 -0.96 -0.26 15.74
C VAL A 152 -2.33 -0.88 15.45
N GLU A 153 -3.32 -0.06 15.06
CA GLU A 153 -4.63 -0.55 14.62
C GLU A 153 -4.62 -1.01 13.15
N GLY A 154 -3.52 -0.78 12.43
CA GLY A 154 -3.33 -1.08 11.01
C GLY A 154 -1.97 -1.71 10.73
N MET A 155 -1.20 -1.09 9.82
CA MET A 155 0.00 -1.68 9.23
C MET A 155 1.05 -2.12 10.26
N ILE A 156 1.38 -1.29 11.26
CA ILE A 156 2.34 -1.64 12.32
C ILE A 156 1.81 -2.84 13.13
N GLY A 157 0.51 -2.85 13.48
CA GLY A 157 -0.08 -3.99 14.19
C GLY A 157 -0.03 -5.29 13.38
N GLY A 158 -0.30 -5.21 12.08
CA GLY A 158 -0.16 -6.35 11.17
C GLY A 158 1.29 -6.84 11.06
N GLN A 159 2.25 -5.93 11.01
CA GLN A 159 3.68 -6.28 11.00
C GLN A 159 4.12 -6.96 12.29
N VAL A 160 3.65 -6.52 13.45
CA VAL A 160 3.92 -7.19 14.74
C VAL A 160 3.43 -8.63 14.74
N ILE A 161 2.26 -8.89 14.16
CA ILE A 161 1.73 -10.26 14.03
C ILE A 161 2.57 -11.08 13.06
N ASP A 162 2.95 -10.50 11.91
CA ASP A 162 3.73 -11.18 10.87
C ASP A 162 5.16 -11.55 11.31
N THR A 163 5.79 -10.75 12.16
CA THR A 163 7.15 -10.99 12.68
C THR A 163 7.19 -11.81 13.95
N ALA A 164 6.03 -12.11 14.56
CA ALA A 164 5.98 -12.95 15.75
C ALA A 164 6.35 -14.39 15.38
N PRO A 165 7.14 -15.11 16.23
CA PRO A 165 7.42 -16.51 16.00
C PRO A 165 6.14 -17.35 15.94
N GLU A 166 5.96 -18.10 14.87
CA GLU A 166 4.84 -19.04 14.75
C GLU A 166 5.17 -20.36 15.50
N GLU A 167 4.78 -20.45 16.76
CA GLU A 167 4.87 -21.72 17.52
C GLU A 167 3.80 -22.71 17.03
N VAL A 168 2.68 -22.23 16.53
CA VAL A 168 1.56 -23.00 15.95
C VAL A 168 1.08 -22.27 14.69
N PRO A 169 0.78 -23.00 13.60
CA PRO A 169 0.27 -22.39 12.37
C PRO A 169 -0.95 -21.50 12.63
N MET A 170 -1.02 -20.35 11.97
CA MET A 170 -2.16 -19.44 12.10
C MET A 170 -3.45 -20.10 11.60
N THR A 171 -4.57 -19.78 12.25
CA THR A 171 -5.88 -20.10 11.68
C THR A 171 -6.15 -19.22 10.45
N PRO A 172 -7.07 -19.62 9.56
CA PRO A 172 -7.48 -18.78 8.44
C PRO A 172 -7.88 -17.35 8.83
N GLU A 173 -8.60 -17.22 9.94
CA GLU A 173 -9.07 -15.92 10.44
C GLU A 173 -7.92 -15.07 10.97
N GLN A 174 -6.91 -15.68 11.60
CA GLN A 174 -5.71 -14.98 12.06
C GLN A 174 -4.86 -14.50 10.87
N LEU A 175 -4.70 -15.34 9.84
CA LEU A 175 -4.00 -14.98 8.61
C LEU A 175 -4.70 -13.83 7.88
N GLU A 176 -6.03 -13.91 7.73
CA GLU A 176 -6.83 -12.83 7.11
C GLU A 176 -6.72 -11.53 7.92
N ALA A 177 -6.79 -11.60 9.24
CA ALA A 177 -6.66 -10.42 10.11
C ALA A 177 -5.27 -9.78 9.97
N MET A 178 -4.19 -10.56 9.96
CA MET A 178 -2.82 -10.09 9.78
C MET A 178 -2.67 -9.39 8.43
N HIS A 179 -3.09 -9.98 7.32
CA HIS A 179 -3.02 -9.38 5.99
C HIS A 179 -3.91 -8.14 5.85
N SER A 180 -5.12 -8.16 6.46
CA SER A 180 -6.01 -7.00 6.48
C SER A 180 -5.37 -5.80 7.19
N MET A 181 -4.57 -6.04 8.22
CA MET A 181 -3.84 -5.01 8.95
C MET A 181 -2.55 -4.60 8.22
N LYS A 182 -1.63 -5.54 7.94
CA LYS A 182 -0.32 -5.25 7.38
C LYS A 182 -0.41 -4.57 6.01
N THR A 183 -1.21 -5.10 5.11
CA THR A 183 -1.33 -4.61 3.74
C THR A 183 -2.65 -3.90 3.48
N GLY A 184 -3.76 -4.49 3.93
CA GLY A 184 -5.11 -4.01 3.65
C GLY A 184 -5.39 -2.63 4.23
N ALA A 185 -4.93 -2.33 5.44
CA ALA A 185 -5.22 -1.06 6.12
C ALA A 185 -4.77 0.16 5.31
N LEU A 186 -3.58 0.12 4.72
CA LEU A 186 -3.07 1.23 3.92
C LEU A 186 -3.74 1.34 2.55
N ILE A 187 -4.15 0.23 1.93
CA ILE A 187 -4.93 0.23 0.67
C ILE A 187 -6.33 0.81 0.93
N ARG A 188 -6.99 0.39 2.00
CA ARG A 188 -8.27 0.95 2.46
C ARG A 188 -8.17 2.44 2.74
N SER A 189 -7.12 2.85 3.47
CA SER A 189 -6.86 4.26 3.73
C SER A 189 -6.69 5.06 2.44
N ALA A 190 -5.96 4.55 1.46
CA ALA A 190 -5.80 5.21 0.17
C ALA A 190 -7.14 5.51 -0.52
N ALA A 191 -8.04 4.52 -0.56
CA ALA A 191 -9.39 4.71 -1.13
C ALA A 191 -10.21 5.74 -0.34
N VAL A 192 -10.24 5.61 0.98
CA VAL A 192 -10.98 6.50 1.87
C VAL A 192 -10.48 7.95 1.76
N LEU A 193 -9.17 8.18 1.69
CA LEU A 193 -8.57 9.50 1.55
C LEU A 193 -9.03 10.20 0.27
N GLY A 194 -9.10 9.47 -0.85
CA GLY A 194 -9.61 10.01 -2.11
C GLY A 194 -11.07 10.47 -1.99
N CYS A 195 -11.93 9.62 -1.42
CA CYS A 195 -13.33 9.97 -1.19
C CYS A 195 -13.49 11.17 -0.24
N LEU A 196 -12.68 11.24 0.84
CA LEU A 196 -12.71 12.36 1.77
C LEU A 196 -12.26 13.67 1.10
N ALA A 197 -11.23 13.63 0.25
CA ALA A 197 -10.76 14.79 -0.52
C ALA A 197 -11.84 15.34 -1.45
N ALA A 198 -12.64 14.47 -2.04
CA ALA A 198 -13.78 14.87 -2.87
C ALA A 198 -15.01 15.34 -2.07
N GLY A 199 -14.99 15.24 -0.73
CA GLY A 199 -16.17 15.54 0.09
C GLY A 199 -17.30 14.52 -0.06
N ALA A 200 -16.99 13.28 -0.42
CA ALA A 200 -17.98 12.23 -0.63
C ALA A 200 -18.81 11.95 0.62
N PRO A 201 -20.11 11.59 0.47
CA PRO A 201 -20.96 11.23 1.58
C PRO A 201 -20.50 9.93 2.23
N ARG A 202 -20.91 9.73 3.50
CA ARG A 202 -20.42 8.64 4.34
C ARG A 202 -20.63 7.25 3.77
N ASP A 203 -21.75 7.02 3.13
CA ASP A 203 -22.09 5.74 2.48
C ASP A 203 -21.13 5.42 1.33
N VAL A 204 -20.78 6.39 0.50
CA VAL A 204 -19.77 6.24 -0.57
C VAL A 204 -18.40 5.94 0.03
N VAL A 205 -17.99 6.63 1.09
CA VAL A 205 -16.73 6.34 1.82
C VAL A 205 -16.71 4.90 2.33
N MET A 206 -17.83 4.41 2.88
CA MET A 206 -17.93 3.02 3.36
C MET A 206 -17.85 1.99 2.24
N GLN A 207 -18.42 2.28 1.07
CA GLN A 207 -18.34 1.43 -0.11
C GLN A 207 -16.92 1.38 -0.69
N ALA A 208 -16.24 2.52 -0.76
CA ALA A 208 -14.83 2.59 -1.15
C ALA A 208 -13.92 1.79 -0.19
N ASP A 209 -14.17 1.89 1.12
CA ASP A 209 -13.46 1.12 2.13
C ASP A 209 -13.67 -0.39 1.96
N LEU A 210 -14.92 -0.82 1.72
CA LEU A 210 -15.26 -2.22 1.47
C LEU A 210 -14.61 -2.75 0.17
N TYR A 211 -14.70 -2.00 -0.92
CA TYR A 211 -14.02 -2.32 -2.18
C TYR A 211 -12.52 -2.51 -1.95
N ALA A 212 -11.89 -1.53 -1.30
CA ALA A 212 -10.45 -1.55 -1.03
C ALA A 212 -10.03 -2.70 -0.10
N ALA A 213 -10.87 -3.10 0.85
CA ALA A 213 -10.65 -4.27 1.68
C ALA A 213 -10.59 -5.56 0.85
N LYS A 214 -11.52 -5.71 -0.11
CA LYS A 214 -11.56 -6.91 -0.98
C LYS A 214 -10.38 -6.99 -1.93
N ILE A 215 -10.05 -5.89 -2.61
CA ILE A 215 -8.88 -5.87 -3.51
C ILE A 215 -7.56 -6.01 -2.75
N GLY A 216 -7.45 -5.45 -1.55
CA GLY A 216 -6.26 -5.58 -0.70
C GLY A 216 -6.00 -7.03 -0.27
N LEU A 217 -7.06 -7.76 0.10
CA LEU A 217 -6.96 -9.18 0.42
C LEU A 217 -6.65 -10.03 -0.81
N ALA A 218 -7.33 -9.76 -1.95
CA ALA A 218 -7.04 -10.42 -3.22
C ALA A 218 -5.58 -10.25 -3.63
N PHE A 219 -5.04 -9.03 -3.45
CA PHE A 219 -3.65 -8.71 -3.74
C PHE A 219 -2.67 -9.60 -2.95
N GLN A 220 -2.90 -9.80 -1.64
CA GLN A 220 -2.05 -10.65 -0.80
C GLN A 220 -2.13 -12.13 -1.21
N ILE A 221 -3.33 -12.63 -1.51
CA ILE A 221 -3.47 -14.02 -1.98
C ILE A 221 -2.74 -14.21 -3.31
N VAL A 222 -2.75 -13.21 -4.20
CA VAL A 222 -2.00 -13.25 -5.46
C VAL A 222 -0.50 -13.25 -5.20
N ASP A 223 0.00 -12.42 -4.27
CA ASP A 223 1.41 -12.43 -3.90
C ASP A 223 1.82 -13.82 -3.37
N ASP A 224 1.06 -14.44 -2.45
CA ASP A 224 1.31 -15.83 -1.98
C ASP A 224 1.34 -16.86 -3.13
N ILE A 225 0.45 -16.71 -4.13
CA ILE A 225 0.42 -17.60 -5.31
C ILE A 225 1.70 -17.44 -6.14
N LEU A 226 2.13 -16.20 -6.36
CA LEU A 226 3.31 -15.89 -7.17
C LEU A 226 4.58 -16.41 -6.50
N ASP A 227 4.74 -16.15 -5.21
CA ASP A 227 5.90 -16.62 -4.42
C ASP A 227 6.01 -18.15 -4.47
N ALA A 228 4.91 -18.88 -4.24
CA ALA A 228 4.91 -20.33 -4.29
C ALA A 228 5.17 -20.90 -5.70
N THR A 229 4.74 -20.20 -6.76
CA THR A 229 4.96 -20.67 -8.16
C THR A 229 6.38 -20.38 -8.63
N GLU A 230 6.99 -19.26 -8.26
CA GLU A 230 8.39 -18.95 -8.56
C GLU A 230 9.36 -19.88 -7.85
N GLU A 231 9.13 -20.19 -6.58
CA GLU A 231 9.95 -21.18 -5.84
C GLU A 231 9.91 -22.54 -6.53
N SER A 232 8.75 -22.98 -6.99
CA SER A 232 8.61 -24.26 -7.70
C SER A 232 9.34 -24.28 -9.06
N GLU A 233 9.37 -23.18 -9.78
CA GLU A 233 10.10 -23.05 -11.06
C GLU A 233 11.63 -22.97 -10.86
N LYS A 234 12.11 -22.24 -9.84
CA LYS A 234 13.54 -22.11 -9.53
C LYS A 234 14.14 -23.41 -8.98
N LEU A 235 13.38 -24.16 -8.20
CA LEU A 235 13.88 -25.40 -7.55
C LEU A 235 13.79 -26.65 -8.42
N GLY A 236 12.99 -26.66 -9.51
CA GLY A 236 12.84 -27.82 -10.40
C GLY A 236 12.45 -29.11 -9.67
N LYS A 237 11.94 -29.00 -8.44
CA LYS A 237 11.52 -30.09 -7.55
C LYS A 237 10.27 -29.67 -6.82
N SER A 238 9.39 -30.65 -6.57
CA SER A 238 8.32 -30.50 -5.59
C SER A 238 8.94 -29.97 -4.28
N THR A 239 8.43 -28.84 -3.82
CA THR A 239 8.82 -28.20 -2.56
C THR A 239 8.94 -29.25 -1.45
N SER A 240 10.15 -29.52 -1.01
CA SER A 240 10.36 -30.17 0.26
C SER A 240 10.28 -29.06 1.32
N ASP A 241 9.26 -29.13 2.13
CA ASP A 241 8.79 -28.28 3.22
C ASP A 241 9.80 -27.90 4.33
N ALA A 242 11.05 -27.66 4.04
CA ALA A 242 12.07 -27.61 5.08
C ALA A 242 12.45 -26.21 5.57
N ASP A 243 12.12 -25.12 4.85
CA ASP A 243 12.62 -23.77 5.21
C ASP A 243 11.59 -22.67 5.41
N ASN A 244 10.29 -22.90 5.19
CA ASN A 244 9.25 -21.89 5.43
C ASN A 244 8.12 -22.43 6.31
N ASN A 245 8.29 -22.35 7.64
CA ASN A 245 7.22 -22.62 8.63
C ASN A 245 6.12 -21.53 8.64
N LYS A 246 6.08 -20.63 7.66
CA LYS A 246 5.14 -19.50 7.65
C LYS A 246 3.80 -19.91 7.06
N THR A 247 2.72 -19.61 7.78
CA THR A 247 1.35 -19.85 7.28
C THR A 247 1.03 -18.88 6.16
N THR A 248 0.63 -19.40 4.99
CA THR A 248 0.17 -18.64 3.82
C THR A 248 -1.17 -19.18 3.32
N TYR A 249 -1.84 -18.47 2.41
CA TYR A 249 -3.04 -19.00 1.76
C TYR A 249 -2.76 -20.27 0.97
N ILE A 250 -1.53 -20.42 0.46
CA ILE A 250 -1.13 -21.60 -0.30
C ILE A 250 -0.93 -22.81 0.61
N THR A 251 -0.30 -22.62 1.77
CA THR A 251 -0.12 -23.72 2.74
C THR A 251 -1.44 -24.18 3.35
N LEU A 252 -2.43 -23.26 3.51
CA LEU A 252 -3.74 -23.60 4.07
C LEU A 252 -4.70 -24.24 3.03
N TYR A 253 -4.68 -23.76 1.80
CA TYR A 253 -5.74 -24.07 0.85
C TYR A 253 -5.26 -24.65 -0.48
N GLY A 254 -3.98 -24.54 -0.81
CA GLY A 254 -3.43 -24.85 -2.11
C GLY A 254 -3.76 -23.81 -3.19
N VAL A 255 -3.00 -23.83 -4.28
CA VAL A 255 -3.03 -22.81 -5.36
C VAL A 255 -4.41 -22.67 -6.01
N GLU A 256 -5.09 -23.77 -6.33
CA GLU A 256 -6.37 -23.70 -7.06
C GLU A 256 -7.47 -23.04 -6.22
N LYS A 257 -7.55 -23.38 -4.93
CA LYS A 257 -8.53 -22.76 -4.02
C LYS A 257 -8.20 -21.31 -3.75
N ALA A 258 -6.92 -20.96 -3.62
CA ALA A 258 -6.46 -19.57 -3.51
C ALA A 258 -6.89 -18.74 -4.74
N ARG A 259 -6.75 -19.28 -5.95
CA ARG A 259 -7.25 -18.64 -7.18
C ARG A 259 -8.78 -18.46 -7.20
N GLU A 260 -9.53 -19.42 -6.66
CA GLU A 260 -10.98 -19.27 -6.50
C GLU A 260 -11.34 -18.17 -5.51
N MET A 261 -10.60 -18.06 -4.39
CA MET A 261 -10.77 -16.99 -3.41
C MET A 261 -10.51 -15.62 -4.04
N VAL A 262 -9.46 -15.46 -4.84
CA VAL A 262 -9.17 -14.22 -5.58
C VAL A 262 -10.34 -13.85 -6.49
N ARG A 263 -10.83 -14.78 -7.32
CA ARG A 263 -11.99 -14.51 -8.19
C ARG A 263 -13.23 -14.06 -7.41
N ARG A 264 -13.51 -14.70 -6.27
CA ARG A 264 -14.63 -14.33 -5.40
C ARG A 264 -14.45 -12.94 -4.82
N LEU A 265 -13.25 -12.59 -4.33
CA LEU A 265 -12.94 -11.27 -3.76
C LEU A 265 -13.09 -10.15 -4.78
N VAL A 266 -12.67 -10.38 -6.03
CA VAL A 266 -12.90 -9.42 -7.13
C VAL A 266 -14.38 -9.18 -7.36
N LEU A 267 -15.18 -10.24 -7.45
CA LEU A 267 -16.64 -10.10 -7.59
C LEU A 267 -17.27 -9.37 -6.39
N GLU A 268 -16.83 -9.64 -5.18
CA GLU A 268 -17.31 -8.95 -3.98
C GLU A 268 -16.90 -7.46 -3.99
N ALA A 269 -15.70 -7.12 -4.51
CA ALA A 269 -15.26 -5.74 -4.70
C ALA A 269 -16.17 -5.00 -5.70
N ASP A 270 -16.42 -5.59 -6.86
CA ASP A 270 -17.30 -5.04 -7.88
C ASP A 270 -18.72 -4.81 -7.34
N LEU A 271 -19.24 -5.77 -6.58
CA LEU A 271 -20.56 -5.64 -5.95
C LEU A 271 -20.61 -4.53 -4.89
N ALA A 272 -19.52 -4.24 -4.20
CA ALA A 272 -19.46 -3.20 -3.19
C ALA A 272 -19.67 -1.79 -3.77
N VAL A 273 -19.27 -1.56 -5.03
CA VAL A 273 -19.40 -0.26 -5.71
C VAL A 273 -20.57 -0.18 -6.68
N LYS A 274 -21.16 -1.33 -7.03
CA LYS A 274 -22.25 -1.41 -8.01
C LYS A 274 -23.46 -0.56 -7.65
N GLY A 275 -23.92 0.26 -8.60
CA GLY A 275 -25.06 1.15 -8.42
C GLY A 275 -24.78 2.40 -7.58
N THR A 276 -23.53 2.71 -7.33
CA THR A 276 -23.08 3.90 -6.60
C THR A 276 -22.37 4.87 -7.54
N VAL A 277 -21.87 6.00 -7.03
CA VAL A 277 -21.03 6.91 -7.83
C VAL A 277 -19.66 6.27 -8.19
N LEU A 278 -19.29 5.19 -7.49
CA LEU A 278 -18.09 4.41 -7.73
C LEU A 278 -18.31 3.24 -8.71
N ASP A 279 -19.51 3.08 -9.25
CA ASP A 279 -19.85 2.06 -10.25
C ASP A 279 -19.24 2.46 -11.61
N ASP A 280 -17.95 2.22 -11.77
CA ASP A 280 -17.17 2.66 -12.92
C ASP A 280 -16.22 1.55 -13.40
N GLU A 281 -16.03 1.47 -14.72
CA GLU A 281 -15.15 0.51 -15.39
C GLU A 281 -13.70 0.60 -14.88
N MET A 282 -13.27 1.77 -14.43
CA MET A 282 -11.93 2.00 -13.86
C MET A 282 -11.67 1.10 -12.64
N LEU A 283 -12.64 0.97 -11.72
CA LEU A 283 -12.47 0.12 -10.53
C LEU A 283 -12.56 -1.35 -10.86
N TYR A 284 -13.42 -1.74 -11.79
CA TYR A 284 -13.51 -3.13 -12.26
C TYR A 284 -12.20 -3.57 -12.93
N GLU A 285 -11.63 -2.72 -13.80
CA GLU A 285 -10.35 -3.00 -14.44
C GLU A 285 -9.19 -3.03 -13.44
N LEU A 286 -9.18 -2.15 -12.42
CA LEU A 286 -8.19 -2.19 -11.34
C LEU A 286 -8.23 -3.51 -10.57
N ALA A 287 -9.43 -3.94 -10.15
CA ALA A 287 -9.61 -5.20 -9.43
C ALA A 287 -9.12 -6.41 -10.27
N ASP A 288 -9.50 -6.45 -11.56
CA ASP A 288 -9.07 -7.49 -12.49
C ASP A 288 -7.55 -7.46 -12.74
N THR A 289 -6.96 -6.27 -12.87
CA THR A 289 -5.50 -6.09 -13.06
C THR A 289 -4.72 -6.60 -11.84
N LEU A 290 -5.19 -6.32 -10.63
CA LEU A 290 -4.55 -6.80 -9.42
C LEU A 290 -4.66 -8.31 -9.26
N ALA A 291 -5.80 -8.90 -9.67
CA ALA A 291 -6.03 -10.35 -9.62
C ALA A 291 -5.24 -11.14 -10.68
N LYS A 292 -4.92 -10.53 -11.81
CA LYS A 292 -4.22 -11.17 -12.94
C LYS A 292 -2.72 -10.85 -12.98
N ARG A 293 -2.17 -10.25 -11.90
CA ARG A 293 -0.75 -9.92 -11.85
C ARG A 293 0.12 -11.12 -12.21
N HIS A 294 1.05 -10.85 -13.13
CA HIS A 294 2.26 -11.62 -13.36
C HIS A 294 3.43 -10.71 -12.94
N HIS A 295 4.57 -11.26 -12.52
CA HIS A 295 5.72 -10.49 -12.04
C HIS A 295 6.23 -9.45 -13.03
#